data_ae09add88987b434858a35c08e525244
#
_entry.id   ae09add88987b434858a35c08e525244
#
_cell.length_a   1.000
_cell.length_b   1.000
_cell.length_c   1.000
_cell.angle_alpha   90.00
_cell.angle_beta   90.00
_cell.angle_gamma   90.00
#
_symmetry.space_group_name_H-M   'P 1'
#
loop_
_entity.id
_entity.type
_entity.pdbx_description
1 polymer ?
#
loop_
_entity_poly.entity_id
_entity_poly.type
_entity_poly.pdbx_seq_one_letter_code
_entity_poly.pdbx_strand_id
1 'polypeptide(L)'
;RKLSDLYCYASMRHSEDTRAEAAQSMYARISARYAAAVTALSFAEPEILALPEETLRAITADERLAGYRFLLEDLLRRKPHTLTAPEEKLLASFSEVAGAPAEIADSLQDADLVFDPAADGAGESHEVTGSNYILLQTSPDRTLRENSFRSFYKGYRQHINTFAATYAGAVKAATAEAAARHYSSSRAMAMAGENIPESVYDSLVASVRAHLPVMYRYVALRKRLLGLDELHYYDVYAPLTGESTARYTYDQAREMVLEAVAPLGEAYGREVRRGLDTRWVDVYPNKGKSGGAYSTGTYDSEPYILMNFTGTLDSVSTLAHEMGHSMHSLLANRHQPPQYAGYTLFV
;
A
#
# COMPACT_ATOMS: atom_id res chain seq x y z
N ARG A 1 -3.69 12.70 18.16
CA ARG A 1 -3.81 11.31 18.62
C ARG A 1 -5.29 10.90 18.70
N LYS A 2 -6.13 11.41 19.61
CA LYS A 2 -7.57 11.03 19.69
C LYS A 2 -8.34 11.19 18.38
N LEU A 3 -8.00 12.19 17.57
CA LEU A 3 -8.62 12.37 16.27
C LEU A 3 -8.15 11.30 15.27
N SER A 4 -6.88 10.90 15.34
CA SER A 4 -6.34 9.78 14.55
C SER A 4 -7.01 8.46 14.92
N ASP A 5 -7.26 8.22 16.22
CA ASP A 5 -7.97 7.02 16.68
C ASP A 5 -9.39 6.97 16.12
N LEU A 6 -10.11 8.09 16.15
CA LEU A 6 -11.46 8.18 15.58
C LEU A 6 -11.47 8.02 14.05
N TYR A 7 -10.47 8.59 13.38
CA TYR A 7 -10.31 8.44 11.93
C TYR A 7 -10.04 6.97 11.56
N CYS A 8 -9.08 6.33 12.22
CA CYS A 8 -8.75 4.93 12.00
C CYS A 8 -9.96 4.02 12.24
N TYR A 9 -10.69 4.22 13.34
CA TYR A 9 -11.91 3.48 13.62
C TYR A 9 -12.96 3.64 12.51
N ALA A 10 -13.24 4.87 12.10
CA ALA A 10 -14.24 5.14 11.07
C ALA A 10 -13.83 4.56 9.70
N SER A 11 -12.54 4.63 9.36
CA SER A 11 -11.98 4.03 8.15
C SER A 11 -12.14 2.52 8.13
N MET A 12 -11.82 1.84 9.24
CA MET A 12 -12.01 0.39 9.36
C MET A 12 -13.49 0.00 9.24
N ARG A 13 -14.40 0.74 9.90
CA ARG A 13 -15.85 0.49 9.79
C ARG A 13 -16.38 0.71 8.37
N HIS A 14 -15.83 1.69 7.66
CA HIS A 14 -16.13 1.89 6.24
C HIS A 14 -15.61 0.73 5.38
N SER A 15 -14.39 0.26 5.61
CA SER A 15 -13.80 -0.86 4.86
C SER A 15 -14.51 -2.20 5.11
N GLU A 16 -15.10 -2.40 6.28
CA GLU A 16 -15.87 -3.60 6.64
C GLU A 16 -17.16 -3.75 5.80
N ASP A 17 -17.84 -2.66 5.51
CA ASP A 17 -18.92 -2.59 4.51
C ASP A 17 -19.03 -1.17 3.94
N THR A 18 -18.47 -1.00 2.75
CA THR A 18 -18.45 0.29 2.02
C THR A 18 -19.84 0.78 1.62
N ARG A 19 -20.87 -0.06 1.70
CA ARG A 19 -22.27 0.27 1.37
C ARG A 19 -23.07 0.74 2.59
N ALA A 20 -22.51 0.54 3.81
CA ALA A 20 -23.20 0.91 5.04
C ALA A 20 -23.23 2.45 5.17
N GLU A 21 -24.40 3.04 4.97
CA GLU A 21 -24.62 4.49 4.99
C GLU A 21 -24.10 5.16 6.27
N ALA A 22 -24.30 4.50 7.42
CA ALA A 22 -23.81 4.99 8.69
C ALA A 22 -22.27 5.04 8.75
N ALA A 23 -21.58 4.04 8.19
CA ALA A 23 -20.11 3.99 8.14
C ALA A 23 -19.57 5.03 7.16
N GLN A 24 -20.18 5.18 5.99
CA GLN A 24 -19.84 6.24 5.02
C GLN A 24 -19.96 7.62 5.65
N SER A 25 -21.11 7.91 6.30
CA SER A 25 -21.35 9.21 6.95
C SER A 25 -20.35 9.47 8.07
N MET A 26 -20.05 8.45 8.90
CA MET A 26 -19.06 8.56 9.97
C MET A 26 -17.67 8.86 9.42
N TYR A 27 -17.24 8.12 8.39
CA TYR A 27 -15.94 8.31 7.77
C TYR A 27 -15.82 9.70 7.11
N ALA A 28 -16.80 10.14 6.35
CA ALA A 28 -16.82 11.46 5.74
C ALA A 28 -16.73 12.59 6.79
N ARG A 29 -17.49 12.49 7.89
CA ARG A 29 -17.48 13.49 8.96
C ARG A 29 -16.15 13.57 9.68
N ILE A 30 -15.51 12.43 9.97
CA ILE A 30 -14.22 12.45 10.68
C ILE A 30 -13.09 12.88 9.75
N SER A 31 -13.13 12.52 8.46
CA SER A 31 -12.17 12.96 7.45
C SER A 31 -12.15 14.48 7.33
N ALA A 32 -13.32 15.11 7.23
CA ALA A 32 -13.43 16.57 7.20
C ALA A 32 -12.87 17.23 8.49
N ARG A 33 -13.11 16.65 9.66
CA ARG A 33 -12.55 17.15 10.92
C ARG A 33 -11.04 16.95 11.03
N TYR A 34 -10.55 15.83 10.53
CA TYR A 34 -9.12 15.54 10.48
C TYR A 34 -8.40 16.55 9.58
N ALA A 35 -8.91 16.76 8.37
CA ALA A 35 -8.39 17.76 7.44
C ALA A 35 -8.38 19.17 8.04
N ALA A 36 -9.48 19.59 8.70
CA ALA A 36 -9.55 20.89 9.37
C ALA A 36 -8.51 21.02 10.50
N ALA A 37 -8.26 19.96 11.27
CA ALA A 37 -7.25 19.96 12.34
C ALA A 37 -5.83 20.03 11.77
N VAL A 38 -5.52 19.27 10.72
CA VAL A 38 -4.22 19.34 10.02
C VAL A 38 -3.99 20.75 9.47
N THR A 39 -4.99 21.35 8.83
CA THR A 39 -4.92 22.72 8.34
C THR A 39 -4.68 23.73 9.47
N ALA A 40 -5.36 23.56 10.60
CA ALA A 40 -5.19 24.45 11.76
C ALA A 40 -3.79 24.37 12.39
N LEU A 41 -3.09 23.24 12.21
CA LEU A 41 -1.73 23.00 12.73
C LEU A 41 -0.63 23.28 11.70
N SER A 42 -0.97 23.59 10.46
CA SER A 42 -0.01 23.78 9.37
C SER A 42 0.95 24.97 9.55
N PHE A 43 0.66 25.85 10.49
CA PHE A 43 1.53 27.00 10.83
C PHE A 43 2.81 26.58 11.58
N ALA A 44 2.82 25.42 12.24
CA ALA A 44 3.86 25.07 13.21
C ALA A 44 5.25 24.91 12.56
N GLU A 45 5.34 24.19 11.45
CA GLU A 45 6.63 24.00 10.75
C GLU A 45 7.16 25.31 10.17
N PRO A 46 6.38 26.11 9.41
CA PRO A 46 6.83 27.42 8.94
C PRO A 46 7.25 28.37 10.05
N GLU A 47 6.55 28.36 11.20
CA GLU A 47 6.91 29.22 12.34
C GLU A 47 8.25 28.82 12.94
N ILE A 48 8.50 27.52 13.14
CA ILE A 48 9.79 26.99 13.58
C ILE A 48 10.90 27.39 12.60
N LEU A 49 10.69 27.17 11.29
CA LEU A 49 11.69 27.45 10.26
C LEU A 49 11.94 28.94 10.02
N ALA A 50 11.03 29.82 10.44
CA ALA A 50 11.22 31.26 10.43
C ALA A 50 12.19 31.77 11.52
N LEU A 51 12.47 30.96 12.53
CA LEU A 51 13.44 31.32 13.57
C LEU A 51 14.85 31.49 12.96
N PRO A 52 15.70 32.39 13.55
CA PRO A 52 17.11 32.52 13.17
C PRO A 52 17.83 31.15 13.28
N GLU A 53 18.73 30.89 12.35
CA GLU A 53 19.45 29.59 12.30
C GLU A 53 20.20 29.28 13.60
N GLU A 54 20.80 30.31 14.20
CA GLU A 54 21.48 30.19 15.50
C GLU A 54 20.53 29.73 16.61
N THR A 55 19.29 30.29 16.64
CA THR A 55 18.24 29.87 17.57
C THR A 55 17.82 28.43 17.32
N LEU A 56 17.63 28.03 16.08
CA LEU A 56 17.26 26.65 15.72
C LEU A 56 18.37 25.66 16.14
N ARG A 57 19.62 26.02 15.90
CA ARG A 57 20.76 25.18 16.33
C ARG A 57 20.85 25.08 17.86
N ALA A 58 20.61 26.17 18.59
CA ALA A 58 20.57 26.17 20.04
C ALA A 58 19.43 25.29 20.60
N ILE A 59 18.24 25.38 20.00
CA ILE A 59 17.08 24.53 20.35
C ILE A 59 17.38 23.05 20.07
N THR A 60 17.98 22.73 18.94
CA THR A 60 18.34 21.35 18.58
C THR A 60 19.39 20.76 19.52
N ALA A 61 20.27 21.59 20.06
CA ALA A 61 21.32 21.19 21.03
C ALA A 61 20.82 21.12 22.48
N ASP A 62 19.62 21.61 22.78
CA ASP A 62 19.08 21.64 24.16
C ASP A 62 18.67 20.22 24.60
N GLU A 63 19.30 19.73 25.67
CA GLU A 63 19.02 18.39 26.22
C GLU A 63 17.57 18.20 26.69
N ARG A 64 16.86 19.27 27.04
CA ARG A 64 15.43 19.22 27.37
C ARG A 64 14.58 18.84 26.17
N LEU A 65 15.07 19.07 24.97
CA LEU A 65 14.41 18.78 23.69
C LEU A 65 15.06 17.60 22.95
N ALA A 66 15.89 16.81 23.62
CA ALA A 66 16.58 15.67 23.02
C ALA A 66 15.62 14.70 22.28
N GLY A 67 14.40 14.50 22.80
CA GLY A 67 13.37 13.70 22.16
C GLY A 67 12.83 14.27 20.83
N TYR A 68 13.12 15.53 20.52
CA TYR A 68 12.73 16.21 19.27
C TYR A 68 13.91 16.52 18.36
N ARG A 69 15.14 16.17 18.76
CA ARG A 69 16.37 16.52 18.03
C ARG A 69 16.30 16.06 16.58
N PHE A 70 15.94 14.80 16.33
CA PHE A 70 15.83 14.26 14.97
C PHE A 70 14.78 15.00 14.14
N LEU A 71 13.61 15.31 14.72
CA LEU A 71 12.56 16.08 14.04
C LEU A 71 13.07 17.48 13.64
N LEU A 72 13.76 18.17 14.54
CA LEU A 72 14.31 19.50 14.30
C LEU A 72 15.42 19.48 13.24
N GLU A 73 16.29 18.47 13.29
CA GLU A 73 17.35 18.26 12.28
C GLU A 73 16.73 17.97 10.90
N ASP A 74 15.67 17.18 10.85
CA ASP A 74 14.96 16.88 9.61
C ASP A 74 14.24 18.12 9.03
N LEU A 75 13.62 18.93 9.88
CA LEU A 75 13.07 20.23 9.47
C LEU A 75 14.14 21.15 8.90
N LEU A 76 15.30 21.25 9.56
CA LEU A 76 16.43 22.04 9.06
C LEU A 76 16.94 21.52 7.71
N ARG A 77 17.01 20.21 7.54
CA ARG A 77 17.40 19.57 6.28
C ARG A 77 16.44 19.93 5.14
N ARG A 78 15.12 19.96 5.42
CA ARG A 78 14.06 20.27 4.44
C ARG A 78 13.86 21.77 4.23
N LYS A 79 14.46 22.64 5.05
CA LYS A 79 14.30 24.09 4.98
C LYS A 79 14.56 24.70 3.57
N PRO A 80 15.56 24.26 2.77
CA PRO A 80 15.78 24.77 1.42
C PRO A 80 14.62 24.50 0.44
N HIS A 81 13.75 23.54 0.81
CA HIS A 81 12.61 23.08 0.01
C HIS A 81 11.26 23.49 0.61
N THR A 82 11.28 24.24 1.70
CA THR A 82 10.08 24.81 2.33
C THR A 82 9.84 26.19 1.74
N LEU A 83 8.64 26.38 1.21
CA LEU A 83 8.24 27.64 0.59
C LEU A 83 7.77 28.67 1.64
N THR A 84 7.55 29.91 1.22
CA THR A 84 6.92 30.89 2.09
C THR A 84 5.48 30.51 2.42
N ALA A 85 4.94 30.98 3.55
CA ALA A 85 3.59 30.64 3.97
C ALA A 85 2.49 30.94 2.91
N PRO A 86 2.54 32.06 2.14
CA PRO A 86 1.61 32.29 1.03
C PRO A 86 1.75 31.27 -0.11
N GLU A 87 2.98 30.87 -0.45
CA GLU A 87 3.25 29.88 -1.50
C GLU A 87 2.82 28.48 -1.08
N GLU A 88 3.09 28.05 0.16
CA GLU A 88 2.61 26.78 0.71
C GLU A 88 1.07 26.72 0.70
N LYS A 89 0.41 27.81 1.09
CA LYS A 89 -1.05 27.91 1.04
C LYS A 89 -1.57 27.81 -0.39
N LEU A 90 -0.90 28.45 -1.34
CA LEU A 90 -1.26 28.37 -2.77
C LEU A 90 -1.10 26.93 -3.28
N LEU A 91 0.05 26.30 -3.03
CA LEU A 91 0.28 24.90 -3.43
C LEU A 91 -0.76 23.95 -2.82
N ALA A 92 -1.05 24.10 -1.54
CA ALA A 92 -2.07 23.31 -0.85
C ALA A 92 -3.47 23.47 -1.50
N SER A 93 -3.81 24.67 -1.99
CA SER A 93 -5.09 24.90 -2.68
C SER A 93 -5.22 24.16 -4.02
N PHE A 94 -4.11 23.74 -4.62
CA PHE A 94 -4.07 22.96 -5.87
C PHE A 94 -3.99 21.43 -5.63
N SER A 95 -3.97 20.96 -4.38
CA SER A 95 -3.80 19.55 -4.08
C SER A 95 -4.89 18.65 -4.70
N GLU A 96 -6.15 19.09 -4.67
CA GLU A 96 -7.27 18.36 -5.31
C GLU A 96 -7.09 18.30 -6.83
N VAL A 97 -6.66 19.40 -7.46
CA VAL A 97 -6.38 19.44 -8.91
C VAL A 97 -5.23 18.51 -9.27
N ALA A 98 -4.19 18.44 -8.42
CA ALA A 98 -3.06 17.54 -8.61
C ALA A 98 -3.44 16.07 -8.42
N GLY A 99 -4.43 15.77 -7.57
CA GLY A 99 -4.97 14.43 -7.33
C GLY A 99 -5.94 13.93 -8.41
N ALA A 100 -6.61 14.85 -9.12
CA ALA A 100 -7.64 14.49 -10.10
C ALA A 100 -7.24 13.46 -11.17
N PRO A 101 -5.99 13.42 -11.68
CA PRO A 101 -5.58 12.37 -12.61
C PRO A 101 -5.69 10.94 -12.04
N ALA A 102 -5.36 10.75 -10.76
CA ALA A 102 -5.49 9.45 -10.10
C ALA A 102 -6.98 9.10 -9.91
N GLU A 103 -7.78 10.02 -9.42
CA GLU A 103 -9.23 9.82 -9.22
C GLU A 103 -9.95 9.46 -10.53
N ILE A 104 -9.57 10.08 -11.66
CA ILE A 104 -10.12 9.76 -12.98
C ILE A 104 -9.71 8.35 -13.41
N ALA A 105 -8.45 7.96 -13.17
CA ALA A 105 -7.96 6.62 -13.50
C ALA A 105 -8.66 5.55 -12.67
N ASP A 106 -8.84 5.79 -11.36
CA ASP A 106 -9.53 4.88 -10.43
C ASP A 106 -11.02 4.74 -10.82
N SER A 107 -11.69 5.86 -11.10
CA SER A 107 -13.09 5.84 -11.54
C SER A 107 -13.28 5.05 -12.82
N LEU A 108 -12.40 5.25 -13.80
CA LEU A 108 -12.40 4.48 -15.04
C LEU A 108 -12.15 3.00 -14.77
N GLN A 109 -11.16 2.66 -13.94
CA GLN A 109 -10.76 1.28 -13.67
C GLN A 109 -11.82 0.51 -12.88
N ASP A 110 -12.39 1.14 -11.86
CA ASP A 110 -13.20 0.44 -10.87
C ASP A 110 -14.70 0.50 -11.18
N ALA A 111 -15.14 1.51 -11.98
CA ALA A 111 -16.55 1.71 -12.28
C ALA A 111 -16.91 1.49 -13.75
N ASP A 112 -16.08 1.97 -14.68
CA ASP A 112 -16.46 2.06 -16.10
C ASP A 112 -15.89 0.93 -16.96
N LEU A 113 -14.77 0.27 -16.53
CA LEU A 113 -14.18 -0.83 -17.28
C LEU A 113 -15.09 -2.05 -17.27
N VAL A 114 -15.44 -2.52 -18.48
CA VAL A 114 -16.20 -3.75 -18.70
C VAL A 114 -15.34 -4.70 -19.51
N PHE A 115 -15.38 -5.98 -19.16
CA PHE A 115 -14.64 -7.04 -19.82
C PHE A 115 -15.61 -8.03 -20.49
N ASP A 116 -15.26 -8.52 -21.67
CA ASP A 116 -16.01 -9.59 -22.30
C ASP A 116 -15.86 -10.88 -21.47
N PRO A 117 -16.88 -11.75 -21.41
CA PRO A 117 -16.73 -13.06 -20.81
C PRO A 117 -15.66 -13.90 -21.54
N ALA A 118 -15.01 -14.79 -20.82
CA ALA A 118 -13.99 -15.69 -21.35
C ALA A 118 -14.51 -17.13 -21.39
N ALA A 119 -14.43 -17.77 -22.55
CA ALA A 119 -14.75 -19.18 -22.70
C ALA A 119 -13.55 -20.05 -22.28
N ASP A 120 -13.80 -21.18 -21.61
CA ASP A 120 -12.83 -22.22 -21.32
C ASP A 120 -12.67 -23.22 -22.49
N GLY A 121 -11.84 -24.25 -22.32
CA GLY A 121 -11.62 -25.29 -23.31
C GLY A 121 -12.84 -26.18 -23.58
N ALA A 122 -13.83 -26.22 -22.71
CA ALA A 122 -15.11 -26.90 -22.90
C ALA A 122 -16.19 -25.99 -23.53
N GLY A 123 -15.90 -24.70 -23.72
CA GLY A 123 -16.81 -23.70 -24.25
C GLY A 123 -17.73 -23.08 -23.21
N GLU A 124 -17.50 -23.34 -21.91
CA GLU A 124 -18.23 -22.69 -20.83
C GLU A 124 -17.76 -21.25 -20.65
N SER A 125 -18.71 -20.34 -20.41
CA SER A 125 -18.46 -18.91 -20.32
C SER A 125 -18.25 -18.48 -18.87
N HIS A 126 -17.14 -17.78 -18.61
CA HIS A 126 -16.75 -17.25 -17.30
C HIS A 126 -16.76 -15.74 -17.34
N GLU A 127 -17.36 -15.11 -16.33
CA GLU A 127 -17.27 -13.66 -16.15
C GLU A 127 -15.81 -13.25 -15.87
N VAL A 128 -15.38 -12.12 -16.46
CA VAL A 128 -14.07 -11.53 -16.24
C VAL A 128 -14.25 -10.19 -15.52
N THR A 129 -13.61 -10.03 -14.38
CA THR A 129 -13.61 -8.78 -13.59
C THR A 129 -12.21 -8.47 -13.10
N GLY A 130 -11.95 -7.23 -12.64
CA GLY A 130 -10.70 -6.87 -12.00
C GLY A 130 -10.36 -7.74 -10.78
N SER A 131 -11.38 -8.14 -10.02
CA SER A 131 -11.22 -8.91 -8.79
C SER A 131 -10.99 -10.41 -9.01
N ASN A 132 -11.53 -11.00 -10.11
CA ASN A 132 -11.38 -12.44 -10.36
C ASN A 132 -10.32 -12.78 -11.40
N TYR A 133 -9.73 -11.79 -12.07
CA TYR A 133 -8.75 -12.00 -13.14
C TYR A 133 -7.60 -12.94 -12.73
N ILE A 134 -6.99 -12.72 -11.58
CA ILE A 134 -5.89 -13.57 -11.10
C ILE A 134 -6.36 -15.01 -10.84
N LEU A 135 -7.56 -15.19 -10.30
CA LEU A 135 -8.15 -16.52 -10.12
C LEU A 135 -8.29 -17.25 -11.45
N LEU A 136 -8.78 -16.59 -12.50
CA LEU A 136 -8.88 -17.15 -13.84
C LEU A 136 -7.51 -17.50 -14.42
N GLN A 137 -6.45 -16.71 -14.12
CA GLN A 137 -5.09 -16.96 -14.54
C GLN A 137 -4.42 -18.14 -13.81
N THR A 138 -4.94 -18.57 -12.65
CA THR A 138 -4.46 -19.77 -11.95
C THR A 138 -5.14 -21.06 -12.40
N SER A 139 -6.08 -20.98 -13.35
CA SER A 139 -6.75 -22.16 -13.89
C SER A 139 -5.76 -23.12 -14.57
N PRO A 140 -5.91 -24.45 -14.46
CA PRO A 140 -5.18 -25.43 -15.26
C PRO A 140 -5.54 -25.31 -16.76
N ASP A 141 -6.74 -24.85 -17.09
CA ASP A 141 -7.18 -24.68 -18.48
C ASP A 141 -6.50 -23.48 -19.14
N ARG A 142 -5.59 -23.79 -20.08
CA ARG A 142 -4.85 -22.77 -20.80
C ARG A 142 -5.75 -21.89 -21.69
N THR A 143 -6.83 -22.44 -22.24
CA THR A 143 -7.79 -21.70 -23.06
C THR A 143 -8.47 -20.62 -22.23
N LEU A 144 -8.90 -20.96 -21.02
CA LEU A 144 -9.48 -19.98 -20.09
C LEU A 144 -8.48 -18.89 -19.71
N ARG A 145 -7.24 -19.26 -19.39
CA ARG A 145 -6.19 -18.28 -19.07
C ARG A 145 -5.95 -17.33 -20.23
N GLU A 146 -5.79 -17.83 -21.45
CA GLU A 146 -5.59 -17.01 -22.65
C GLU A 146 -6.78 -16.09 -22.91
N ASN A 147 -7.99 -16.63 -22.92
CA ASN A 147 -9.20 -15.87 -23.22
C ASN A 147 -9.47 -14.78 -22.18
N SER A 148 -9.32 -15.08 -20.90
CA SER A 148 -9.46 -14.09 -19.84
C SER A 148 -8.38 -13.01 -19.89
N PHE A 149 -7.11 -13.38 -20.20
CA PHE A 149 -6.05 -12.43 -20.45
C PHE A 149 -6.38 -11.47 -21.60
N ARG A 150 -6.81 -12.03 -22.74
CA ARG A 150 -7.15 -11.23 -23.93
C ARG A 150 -8.32 -10.29 -23.65
N SER A 151 -9.37 -10.78 -22.97
CA SER A 151 -10.52 -9.97 -22.57
C SER A 151 -10.10 -8.83 -21.65
N PHE A 152 -9.38 -9.14 -20.59
CA PHE A 152 -8.89 -8.16 -19.60
C PHE A 152 -8.09 -7.04 -20.25
N TYR A 153 -7.06 -7.38 -20.98
CA TYR A 153 -6.22 -6.37 -21.64
C TYR A 153 -6.90 -5.69 -22.84
N LYS A 154 -7.91 -6.27 -23.44
CA LYS A 154 -8.77 -5.59 -24.42
C LYS A 154 -9.49 -4.41 -23.76
N GLY A 155 -10.08 -4.61 -22.59
CA GLY A 155 -10.75 -3.54 -21.83
C GLY A 155 -9.80 -2.36 -21.58
N TYR A 156 -8.61 -2.63 -21.05
CA TYR A 156 -7.60 -1.57 -20.83
C TYR A 156 -7.14 -0.90 -22.13
N ARG A 157 -6.92 -1.65 -23.22
CA ARG A 157 -6.49 -1.10 -24.50
C ARG A 157 -7.52 -0.15 -25.12
N GLN A 158 -8.81 -0.39 -24.91
CA GLN A 158 -9.87 0.50 -25.39
C GLN A 158 -9.77 1.90 -24.77
N HIS A 159 -9.20 2.02 -23.58
CA HIS A 159 -9.03 3.26 -22.83
C HIS A 159 -7.57 3.72 -22.70
N ILE A 160 -6.66 3.19 -23.51
CA ILE A 160 -5.21 3.43 -23.40
C ILE A 160 -4.86 4.93 -23.43
N ASN A 161 -5.55 5.71 -24.24
CA ASN A 161 -5.32 7.15 -24.34
C ASN A 161 -5.74 7.89 -23.07
N THR A 162 -6.81 7.46 -22.41
CA THR A 162 -7.26 8.04 -21.15
C THR A 162 -6.25 7.71 -20.05
N PHE A 163 -5.85 6.45 -19.92
CA PHE A 163 -4.80 6.07 -18.96
C PHE A 163 -3.46 6.77 -19.21
N ALA A 164 -3.07 6.91 -20.48
CA ALA A 164 -1.85 7.68 -20.82
C ALA A 164 -1.97 9.15 -20.43
N ALA A 165 -3.13 9.78 -20.65
CA ALA A 165 -3.38 11.18 -20.30
C ALA A 165 -3.40 11.39 -18.78
N THR A 166 -4.06 10.50 -18.01
CA THR A 166 -4.08 10.59 -16.55
C THR A 166 -2.70 10.35 -15.96
N TYR A 167 -1.95 9.36 -16.43
CA TYR A 167 -0.57 9.14 -16.02
C TYR A 167 0.33 10.35 -16.32
N ALA A 168 0.24 10.90 -17.55
CA ALA A 168 0.98 12.12 -17.90
C ALA A 168 0.58 13.33 -17.02
N GLY A 169 -0.70 13.43 -16.63
CA GLY A 169 -1.20 14.44 -15.69
C GLY A 169 -0.53 14.31 -14.31
N ALA A 170 -0.51 13.12 -13.74
CA ALA A 170 0.13 12.84 -12.46
C ALA A 170 1.65 13.15 -12.49
N VAL A 171 2.35 12.74 -13.56
CA VAL A 171 3.78 13.04 -13.74
C VAL A 171 4.03 14.54 -13.82
N LYS A 172 3.18 15.29 -14.54
CA LYS A 172 3.29 16.76 -14.65
C LYS A 172 3.07 17.43 -13.30
N ALA A 173 2.07 17.00 -12.52
CA ALA A 173 1.80 17.52 -11.19
C ALA A 173 3.00 17.31 -10.26
N ALA A 174 3.52 16.08 -10.17
CA ALA A 174 4.69 15.75 -9.35
C ALA A 174 5.95 16.52 -9.78
N THR A 175 6.15 16.71 -11.08
CA THR A 175 7.30 17.48 -11.62
C THR A 175 7.16 18.98 -11.32
N ALA A 176 5.95 19.53 -11.43
CA ALA A 176 5.70 20.93 -11.11
C ALA A 176 5.88 21.22 -9.62
N GLU A 177 5.42 20.34 -8.75
CA GLU A 177 5.62 20.48 -7.30
C GLU A 177 7.11 20.38 -6.94
N ALA A 178 7.84 19.39 -7.48
CA ALA A 178 9.28 19.26 -7.25
C ALA A 178 10.04 20.52 -7.67
N ALA A 179 9.71 21.08 -8.83
CA ALA A 179 10.31 22.33 -9.32
C ALA A 179 9.98 23.52 -8.41
N ALA A 180 8.71 23.68 -8.01
CA ALA A 180 8.29 24.72 -7.09
C ALA A 180 9.03 24.66 -5.75
N ARG A 181 9.29 23.45 -5.23
CA ARG A 181 10.03 23.19 -3.99
C ARG A 181 11.56 23.14 -4.17
N HIS A 182 12.07 23.50 -5.33
CA HIS A 182 13.50 23.54 -5.64
C HIS A 182 14.21 22.17 -5.57
N TYR A 183 13.50 21.08 -5.83
CA TYR A 183 14.12 19.78 -6.03
C TYR A 183 14.57 19.60 -7.49
N SER A 184 15.65 18.84 -7.68
CA SER A 184 16.19 18.52 -9.01
C SER A 184 15.26 17.62 -9.84
N SER A 185 14.39 16.85 -9.19
CA SER A 185 13.42 15.95 -9.82
C SER A 185 12.31 15.54 -8.83
N SER A 186 11.21 15.02 -9.35
CA SER A 186 10.16 14.40 -8.50
C SER A 186 10.68 13.19 -7.71
N ARG A 187 11.63 12.42 -8.28
CA ARG A 187 12.32 11.34 -7.56
C ARG A 187 13.12 11.87 -6.38
N ALA A 188 13.92 12.91 -6.59
CA ALA A 188 14.68 13.54 -5.52
C ALA A 188 13.76 14.04 -4.39
N MET A 189 12.60 14.65 -4.75
CA MET A 189 11.61 15.09 -3.77
C MET A 189 11.03 13.93 -2.97
N ALA A 190 10.60 12.86 -3.65
CA ALA A 190 10.02 11.68 -2.99
C ALA A 190 11.01 11.01 -2.02
N MET A 191 12.27 10.84 -2.44
CA MET A 191 13.32 10.23 -1.63
C MET A 191 13.73 11.13 -0.46
N ALA A 192 13.78 12.45 -0.68
CA ALA A 192 14.15 13.41 0.34
C ALA A 192 13.13 13.48 1.49
N GLY A 193 11.85 13.22 1.24
CA GLY A 193 10.81 13.19 2.28
C GLY A 193 11.20 12.34 3.48
N GLU A 194 11.86 11.21 3.24
CA GLU A 194 12.30 10.24 4.25
C GLU A 194 13.82 10.17 4.41
N ASN A 195 14.53 11.17 3.90
CA ASN A 195 15.99 11.25 3.95
C ASN A 195 16.71 10.03 3.33
N ILE A 196 16.16 9.48 2.26
CA ILE A 196 16.73 8.33 1.56
C ILE A 196 17.54 8.84 0.36
N PRO A 197 18.85 8.51 0.24
CA PRO A 197 19.64 8.89 -0.92
C PRO A 197 19.10 8.27 -2.22
N GLU A 198 19.10 9.01 -3.33
CA GLU A 198 18.69 8.47 -4.66
C GLU A 198 19.53 7.25 -5.09
N SER A 199 20.76 7.12 -4.57
CA SER A 199 21.62 5.96 -4.79
C SER A 199 21.02 4.65 -4.29
N VAL A 200 20.13 4.68 -3.30
CA VAL A 200 19.40 3.48 -2.83
C VAL A 200 18.47 2.99 -3.92
N TYR A 201 17.72 3.90 -4.54
CA TYR A 201 16.85 3.58 -5.67
C TYR A 201 17.66 3.01 -6.86
N ASP A 202 18.74 3.68 -7.24
CA ASP A 202 19.60 3.24 -8.36
C ASP A 202 20.23 1.87 -8.06
N SER A 203 20.68 1.64 -6.83
CA SER A 203 21.24 0.36 -6.38
C SER A 203 20.20 -0.76 -6.42
N LEU A 204 18.96 -0.48 -6.03
CA LEU A 204 17.85 -1.44 -6.12
C LEU A 204 17.63 -1.87 -7.58
N VAL A 205 17.48 -0.89 -8.47
CA VAL A 205 17.28 -1.16 -9.90
C VAL A 205 18.47 -1.94 -10.50
N ALA A 206 19.70 -1.55 -10.17
CA ALA A 206 20.90 -2.23 -10.64
C ALA A 206 20.97 -3.68 -10.11
N SER A 207 20.66 -3.90 -8.83
CA SER A 207 20.64 -5.21 -8.20
C SER A 207 19.59 -6.12 -8.85
N VAL A 208 18.36 -5.64 -9.02
CA VAL A 208 17.30 -6.41 -9.69
C VAL A 208 17.73 -6.79 -11.11
N ARG A 209 18.25 -5.84 -11.88
CA ARG A 209 18.73 -6.11 -13.25
C ARG A 209 19.86 -7.16 -13.29
N ALA A 210 20.80 -7.10 -12.36
CA ALA A 210 21.87 -8.08 -12.26
C ALA A 210 21.35 -9.50 -11.96
N HIS A 211 20.21 -9.64 -11.29
CA HIS A 211 19.60 -10.93 -10.92
C HIS A 211 18.52 -11.41 -11.90
N LEU A 212 18.15 -10.63 -12.93
CA LEU A 212 17.19 -11.07 -13.96
C LEU A 212 17.56 -12.42 -14.63
N PRO A 213 18.84 -12.78 -14.85
CA PRO A 213 19.19 -14.12 -15.37
C PRO A 213 18.64 -15.27 -14.51
N VAL A 214 18.50 -15.10 -13.18
CA VAL A 214 17.90 -16.10 -12.29
C VAL A 214 16.40 -16.23 -12.59
N MET A 215 15.71 -15.09 -12.76
CA MET A 215 14.30 -15.09 -13.16
C MET A 215 14.10 -15.75 -14.54
N TYR A 216 14.96 -15.45 -15.51
CA TYR A 216 14.88 -16.07 -16.84
C TYR A 216 15.06 -17.59 -16.78
N ARG A 217 15.95 -18.10 -15.92
CA ARG A 217 16.09 -19.54 -15.67
C ARG A 217 14.82 -20.14 -15.09
N TYR A 218 14.17 -19.46 -14.15
CA TYR A 218 12.89 -19.89 -13.58
C TYR A 218 11.78 -19.91 -14.65
N VAL A 219 11.67 -18.86 -15.47
CA VAL A 219 10.70 -18.81 -16.57
C VAL A 219 10.93 -19.93 -17.58
N ALA A 220 12.19 -20.20 -17.93
CA ALA A 220 12.55 -21.33 -18.81
C ALA A 220 12.20 -22.69 -18.19
N LEU A 221 12.37 -22.83 -16.86
CA LEU A 221 11.94 -24.02 -16.13
C LEU A 221 10.42 -24.17 -16.18
N ARG A 222 9.65 -23.09 -15.94
CA ARG A 222 8.18 -23.09 -16.06
C ARG A 222 7.73 -23.57 -17.44
N LYS A 223 8.29 -23.00 -18.50
CA LYS A 223 8.00 -23.39 -19.89
C LYS A 223 8.15 -24.90 -20.07
N ARG A 224 9.27 -25.46 -19.59
CA ARG A 224 9.56 -26.90 -19.70
C ARG A 224 8.61 -27.76 -18.87
N LEU A 225 8.31 -27.37 -17.64
CA LEU A 225 7.42 -28.13 -16.76
C LEU A 225 5.97 -28.12 -17.24
N LEU A 226 5.53 -27.01 -17.84
CA LEU A 226 4.20 -26.89 -18.45
C LEU A 226 4.11 -27.57 -19.83
N GLY A 227 5.23 -28.06 -20.40
CA GLY A 227 5.24 -28.69 -21.73
C GLY A 227 4.89 -27.75 -22.87
N LEU A 228 5.22 -26.45 -22.76
CA LEU A 228 4.84 -25.44 -23.74
C LEU A 228 5.96 -25.20 -24.75
N ASP A 229 5.58 -25.04 -26.02
CA ASP A 229 6.48 -24.58 -27.07
C ASP A 229 6.83 -23.10 -26.92
N GLU A 230 5.87 -22.30 -26.47
CA GLU A 230 6.03 -20.89 -26.16
C GLU A 230 5.28 -20.54 -24.87
N LEU A 231 5.95 -19.82 -23.98
CA LEU A 231 5.37 -19.34 -22.70
C LEU A 231 4.92 -17.91 -22.88
N HIS A 232 3.65 -17.65 -22.60
CA HIS A 232 3.04 -16.34 -22.65
C HIS A 232 2.74 -15.79 -21.23
N TYR A 233 2.37 -14.52 -21.12
CA TYR A 233 2.02 -13.91 -19.85
C TYR A 233 0.89 -14.63 -19.13
N TYR A 234 -0.10 -15.18 -19.86
CA TYR A 234 -1.18 -15.98 -19.30
C TYR A 234 -0.78 -17.38 -18.81
N ASP A 235 0.49 -17.75 -18.95
CA ASP A 235 1.04 -18.99 -18.41
C ASP A 235 1.84 -18.77 -17.10
N VAL A 236 2.00 -17.50 -16.67
CA VAL A 236 2.86 -17.16 -15.52
C VAL A 236 2.26 -17.65 -14.21
N TYR A 237 0.94 -17.65 -14.07
CA TYR A 237 0.23 -18.12 -12.88
C TYR A 237 -0.22 -19.59 -12.97
N ALA A 238 0.01 -20.26 -14.13
CA ALA A 238 -0.39 -21.65 -14.30
C ALA A 238 0.25 -22.55 -13.22
N PRO A 239 -0.50 -23.45 -12.59
CA PRO A 239 0.05 -24.36 -11.58
C PRO A 239 1.09 -25.31 -12.21
N LEU A 240 2.25 -25.50 -11.52
CA LEU A 240 3.34 -26.36 -11.96
C LEU A 240 3.23 -27.79 -11.41
N THR A 241 2.58 -27.93 -10.26
CA THR A 241 2.54 -29.20 -9.48
C THR A 241 1.14 -29.78 -9.37
N GLY A 242 0.25 -29.37 -10.28
CA GLY A 242 -1.17 -29.71 -10.20
C GLY A 242 -1.94 -28.76 -9.27
N GLU A 243 -3.26 -28.86 -9.29
CA GLU A 243 -4.10 -28.06 -8.40
C GLU A 243 -3.92 -28.51 -6.96
N SER A 244 -3.58 -27.58 -6.09
CA SER A 244 -3.69 -27.81 -4.66
C SER A 244 -5.17 -27.72 -4.27
N THR A 245 -5.77 -28.86 -3.94
CA THR A 245 -7.12 -28.91 -3.34
C THR A 245 -7.10 -28.62 -1.85
N ALA A 246 -5.91 -28.38 -1.27
CA ALA A 246 -5.76 -28.09 0.14
C ALA A 246 -6.60 -26.87 0.52
N ARG A 247 -7.36 -27.02 1.57
CA ARG A 247 -8.13 -25.94 2.19
C ARG A 247 -7.78 -25.88 3.66
N TYR A 248 -7.62 -24.68 4.14
CA TYR A 248 -7.21 -24.40 5.50
C TYR A 248 -8.34 -23.65 6.21
N THR A 249 -8.69 -24.09 7.40
CA THR A 249 -9.51 -23.27 8.28
C THR A 249 -8.70 -22.10 8.81
N TYR A 250 -9.36 -21.07 9.32
CA TYR A 250 -8.65 -19.94 9.95
C TYR A 250 -7.83 -20.42 11.16
N ASP A 251 -8.33 -21.37 11.95
CA ASP A 251 -7.59 -21.94 13.08
C ASP A 251 -6.31 -22.68 12.64
N GLN A 252 -6.38 -23.44 11.54
CA GLN A 252 -5.18 -24.05 10.96
C GLN A 252 -4.19 -22.99 10.47
N ALA A 253 -4.67 -21.93 9.82
CA ALA A 253 -3.84 -20.83 9.38
C ALA A 253 -3.14 -20.13 10.56
N ARG A 254 -3.84 -19.93 11.67
CA ARG A 254 -3.26 -19.37 12.91
C ARG A 254 -2.08 -20.21 13.43
N GLU A 255 -2.26 -21.53 13.54
CA GLU A 255 -1.18 -22.41 14.01
C GLU A 255 -0.01 -22.41 13.02
N MET A 256 -0.25 -22.44 11.72
CA MET A 256 0.80 -22.34 10.69
C MET A 256 1.60 -21.03 10.80
N VAL A 257 0.92 -19.91 11.02
CA VAL A 257 1.60 -18.60 11.22
C VAL A 257 2.46 -18.62 12.48
N LEU A 258 1.95 -19.19 13.58
CA LEU A 258 2.69 -19.29 14.84
C LEU A 258 3.92 -20.18 14.71
N GLU A 259 3.82 -21.28 13.98
CA GLU A 259 4.95 -22.14 13.68
C GLU A 259 5.98 -21.43 12.79
N ALA A 260 5.53 -20.73 11.76
CA ALA A 260 6.39 -19.97 10.84
C ALA A 260 7.20 -18.86 11.55
N VAL A 261 6.62 -18.20 12.56
CA VAL A 261 7.31 -17.14 13.31
C VAL A 261 8.12 -17.65 14.50
N ALA A 262 8.09 -18.93 14.81
CA ALA A 262 8.83 -19.52 15.95
C ALA A 262 10.34 -19.18 15.96
N PRO A 263 11.05 -19.11 14.80
CA PRO A 263 12.45 -18.73 14.76
C PRO A 263 12.72 -17.29 15.24
N LEU A 264 11.69 -16.41 15.27
CA LEU A 264 11.80 -15.02 15.76
C LEU A 264 11.79 -14.93 17.29
N GLY A 265 11.63 -16.04 17.97
CA GLY A 265 11.71 -16.17 19.43
C GLY A 265 10.37 -16.09 20.15
N GLU A 266 10.37 -16.58 21.39
CA GLU A 266 9.15 -16.74 22.21
C GLU A 266 8.42 -15.40 22.49
N ALA A 267 9.16 -14.32 22.69
CA ALA A 267 8.56 -13.00 22.96
C ALA A 267 7.75 -12.51 21.78
N TYR A 268 8.28 -12.65 20.56
CA TYR A 268 7.59 -12.32 19.32
C TYR A 268 6.37 -13.22 19.11
N GLY A 269 6.55 -14.54 19.25
CA GLY A 269 5.47 -15.53 19.10
C GLY A 269 4.31 -15.31 20.07
N ARG A 270 4.58 -14.89 21.33
CA ARG A 270 3.51 -14.55 22.30
C ARG A 270 2.64 -13.37 21.83
N GLU A 271 3.25 -12.32 21.28
CA GLU A 271 2.49 -11.17 20.77
C GLU A 271 1.68 -11.54 19.51
N VAL A 272 2.26 -12.31 18.60
CA VAL A 272 1.53 -12.84 17.43
C VAL A 272 0.33 -13.68 17.88
N ARG A 273 0.52 -14.58 18.83
CA ARG A 273 -0.58 -15.38 19.40
C ARG A 273 -1.65 -14.47 20.03
N ARG A 274 -1.26 -13.48 20.80
CA ARG A 274 -2.20 -12.50 21.37
C ARG A 274 -3.03 -11.82 20.29
N GLY A 275 -2.40 -11.37 19.20
CA GLY A 275 -3.10 -10.76 18.07
C GLY A 275 -4.09 -11.69 17.39
N LEU A 276 -3.71 -12.95 17.19
CA LEU A 276 -4.55 -13.97 16.57
C LEU A 276 -5.70 -14.47 17.50
N ASP A 277 -5.48 -14.49 18.81
CA ASP A 277 -6.45 -14.94 19.81
C ASP A 277 -7.44 -13.83 20.21
N THR A 278 -7.12 -12.57 19.92
CA THR A 278 -7.97 -11.43 20.23
C THR A 278 -8.65 -10.89 18.95
N ARG A 279 -9.19 -9.69 19.01
CA ARG A 279 -9.99 -9.11 17.93
C ARG A 279 -9.15 -8.22 16.99
N TRP A 280 -7.91 -8.60 16.66
CA TRP A 280 -7.12 -7.85 15.70
C TRP A 280 -7.55 -8.08 14.26
N VAL A 281 -8.08 -9.29 13.93
CA VAL A 281 -8.32 -9.70 12.56
C VAL A 281 -9.82 -9.76 12.26
N ASP A 282 -10.25 -9.00 11.27
CA ASP A 282 -11.54 -9.16 10.59
C ASP A 282 -11.34 -10.13 9.42
N VAL A 283 -11.79 -11.37 9.58
CA VAL A 283 -11.26 -12.54 8.87
C VAL A 283 -11.89 -12.75 7.50
N TYR A 284 -13.22 -12.84 7.44
CA TYR A 284 -13.90 -13.39 6.27
C TYR A 284 -14.40 -12.32 5.30
N PRO A 285 -14.45 -12.65 3.99
CA PRO A 285 -15.08 -11.79 3.02
C PRO A 285 -16.58 -11.64 3.30
N ASN A 286 -17.11 -10.48 3.03
CA ASN A 286 -18.54 -10.22 2.98
C ASN A 286 -18.88 -9.24 1.86
N LYS A 287 -20.14 -9.19 1.49
CA LYS A 287 -20.59 -8.27 0.45
C LYS A 287 -20.39 -6.82 0.90
N GLY A 288 -19.70 -6.03 0.09
CA GLY A 288 -19.37 -4.63 0.36
C GLY A 288 -18.10 -4.41 1.18
N LYS A 289 -17.40 -5.45 1.60
CA LYS A 289 -16.08 -5.33 2.25
C LYS A 289 -15.04 -4.89 1.24
N SER A 290 -14.12 -4.03 1.65
CA SER A 290 -12.96 -3.64 0.84
C SER A 290 -12.15 -4.87 0.44
N GLY A 291 -11.66 -4.88 -0.81
CA GLY A 291 -10.87 -5.98 -1.36
C GLY A 291 -9.45 -6.03 -0.78
N GLY A 292 -8.76 -7.15 -1.02
CA GLY A 292 -7.40 -7.35 -0.54
C GLY A 292 -7.30 -7.60 0.97
N ALA A 293 -6.17 -7.20 1.54
CA ALA A 293 -5.91 -7.22 2.98
C ALA A 293 -5.04 -6.01 3.36
N TYR A 294 -5.08 -5.59 4.61
CA TYR A 294 -4.18 -4.57 5.15
C TYR A 294 -4.06 -4.68 6.67
N SER A 295 -2.94 -4.21 7.19
CA SER A 295 -2.77 -3.92 8.62
C SER A 295 -2.80 -2.41 8.86
N THR A 296 -3.51 -1.99 9.90
CA THR A 296 -3.64 -0.58 10.30
C THR A 296 -3.72 -0.45 11.82
N GLY A 297 -3.64 0.76 12.31
CA GLY A 297 -3.75 1.10 13.72
C GLY A 297 -3.31 2.54 13.96
N THR A 298 -3.27 2.91 15.22
CA THR A 298 -2.73 4.20 15.68
C THR A 298 -1.69 3.96 16.75
N TYR A 299 -1.01 5.01 17.14
CA TYR A 299 -0.02 4.93 18.23
C TYR A 299 -0.61 4.43 19.56
N ASP A 300 -1.88 4.76 19.82
CA ASP A 300 -2.57 4.45 21.06
C ASP A 300 -3.49 3.23 20.98
N SER A 301 -3.58 2.58 19.80
CA SER A 301 -4.42 1.41 19.60
C SER A 301 -3.60 0.13 19.44
N GLU A 302 -4.28 -1.02 19.52
CA GLU A 302 -3.75 -2.25 18.97
C GLU A 302 -3.69 -2.16 17.45
N PRO A 303 -2.81 -2.92 16.76
CA PRO A 303 -2.92 -3.10 15.32
C PRO A 303 -4.18 -3.89 14.97
N TYR A 304 -4.75 -3.58 13.80
CA TYR A 304 -5.91 -4.30 13.26
C TYR A 304 -5.64 -4.73 11.83
N ILE A 305 -6.17 -5.88 11.46
CA ILE A 305 -6.01 -6.48 10.14
C ILE A 305 -7.39 -6.67 9.50
N LEU A 306 -7.57 -6.13 8.30
CA LEU A 306 -8.67 -6.53 7.43
C LEU A 306 -8.19 -7.64 6.52
N MET A 307 -8.92 -8.74 6.47
CA MET A 307 -8.66 -9.91 5.62
C MET A 307 -9.89 -10.25 4.77
N ASN A 308 -9.65 -10.94 3.67
CA ASN A 308 -10.64 -11.67 2.90
C ASN A 308 -10.20 -13.14 2.80
N PHE A 309 -10.24 -13.84 3.93
CA PHE A 309 -9.73 -15.20 4.06
C PHE A 309 -10.60 -16.21 3.31
N THR A 310 -10.04 -16.89 2.32
CA THR A 310 -10.74 -17.84 1.44
C THR A 310 -10.30 -19.30 1.66
N GLY A 311 -9.48 -19.56 2.66
CA GLY A 311 -9.00 -20.90 2.99
C GLY A 311 -7.93 -21.46 2.06
N THR A 312 -7.31 -20.64 1.24
CA THR A 312 -6.18 -21.01 0.38
C THR A 312 -4.85 -20.85 1.10
N LEU A 313 -3.77 -21.45 0.61
CA LEU A 313 -2.42 -21.21 1.11
C LEU A 313 -2.02 -19.73 0.95
N ASP A 314 -2.48 -19.08 -0.11
CA ASP A 314 -2.30 -17.66 -0.33
C ASP A 314 -2.91 -16.84 0.82
N SER A 315 -4.14 -17.18 1.25
CA SER A 315 -4.75 -16.53 2.41
C SER A 315 -3.96 -16.74 3.72
N VAL A 316 -3.31 -17.91 3.88
CA VAL A 316 -2.41 -18.16 5.04
C VAL A 316 -1.18 -17.27 4.96
N SER A 317 -0.56 -17.17 3.77
CA SER A 317 0.59 -16.31 3.53
C SER A 317 0.25 -14.83 3.74
N THR A 318 -0.93 -14.40 3.28
CA THR A 318 -1.43 -13.03 3.51
C THR A 318 -1.62 -12.74 5.00
N LEU A 319 -2.20 -13.68 5.77
CA LEU A 319 -2.33 -13.53 7.23
C LEU A 319 -0.96 -13.35 7.90
N ALA A 320 0.05 -14.13 7.49
CA ALA A 320 1.41 -14.00 8.00
C ALA A 320 2.03 -12.65 7.65
N HIS A 321 1.81 -12.16 6.42
CA HIS A 321 2.28 -10.87 5.93
C HIS A 321 1.68 -9.70 6.72
N GLU A 322 0.35 -9.65 6.84
CA GLU A 322 -0.34 -8.58 7.57
C GLU A 322 -0.01 -8.62 9.08
N MET A 323 0.19 -9.81 9.64
CA MET A 323 0.66 -9.95 11.01
C MET A 323 2.09 -9.39 11.17
N GLY A 324 2.94 -9.51 10.16
CA GLY A 324 4.27 -8.90 10.13
C GLY A 324 4.19 -7.37 10.23
N HIS A 325 3.32 -6.73 9.45
CA HIS A 325 3.06 -5.29 9.56
C HIS A 325 2.49 -4.91 10.93
N SER A 326 1.56 -5.69 11.46
CA SER A 326 0.99 -5.47 12.79
C SER A 326 2.05 -5.52 13.89
N MET A 327 2.96 -6.49 13.82
CA MET A 327 4.08 -6.61 14.76
C MET A 327 5.07 -5.47 14.64
N HIS A 328 5.38 -5.03 13.42
CA HIS A 328 6.22 -3.86 13.20
C HIS A 328 5.60 -2.62 13.86
N SER A 329 4.34 -2.32 13.57
CA SER A 329 3.63 -1.17 14.17
C SER A 329 3.57 -1.26 15.70
N LEU A 330 3.24 -2.43 16.24
CA LEU A 330 3.19 -2.66 17.69
C LEU A 330 4.54 -2.38 18.37
N LEU A 331 5.63 -2.90 17.81
CA LEU A 331 6.96 -2.75 18.38
C LEU A 331 7.48 -1.31 18.19
N ALA A 332 7.22 -0.68 17.05
CA ALA A 332 7.53 0.72 16.83
C ALA A 332 6.81 1.62 17.85
N ASN A 333 5.50 1.44 18.03
CA ASN A 333 4.71 2.21 18.99
C ASN A 333 5.16 2.03 20.45
N ARG A 334 5.70 0.86 20.80
CA ARG A 334 6.22 0.59 22.15
C ARG A 334 7.61 1.18 22.43
N HIS A 335 8.44 1.33 21.40
CA HIS A 335 9.85 1.68 21.57
C HIS A 335 10.20 3.06 21.03
N GLN A 336 9.33 3.66 20.24
CA GLN A 336 9.52 5.00 19.69
C GLN A 336 8.49 5.98 20.26
N PRO A 337 8.85 7.26 20.42
CA PRO A 337 7.85 8.29 20.70
C PRO A 337 6.93 8.49 19.47
N PRO A 338 5.72 9.05 19.65
CA PRO A 338 4.71 9.13 18.59
C PRO A 338 5.19 9.73 17.27
N GLN A 339 6.09 10.71 17.31
CA GLN A 339 6.63 11.39 16.12
C GLN A 339 7.58 10.52 15.30
N TYR A 340 8.03 9.37 15.82
CA TYR A 340 8.98 8.47 15.17
C TYR A 340 8.47 7.04 15.01
N ALA A 341 7.23 6.78 15.37
CA ALA A 341 6.66 5.44 15.33
C ALA A 341 6.25 4.98 13.93
N GLY A 342 6.13 5.91 12.98
CA GLY A 342 5.91 5.58 11.56
C GLY A 342 7.15 4.94 10.92
N TYR A 343 6.95 4.21 9.84
CA TYR A 343 8.04 3.62 9.06
C TYR A 343 8.04 4.11 7.62
N THR A 344 9.19 3.93 6.95
CA THR A 344 9.50 4.58 5.69
C THR A 344 8.99 3.82 4.46
N LEU A 345 9.15 4.44 3.27
CA LEU A 345 8.71 3.94 1.96
C LEU A 345 9.22 2.52 1.63
N PHE A 346 10.34 2.09 2.17
CA PHE A 346 10.97 0.80 1.84
C PHE A 346 10.66 -0.32 2.85
N VAL A 347 9.64 -0.15 3.68
CA VAL A 347 9.22 -1.18 4.67
C VAL A 347 7.95 -1.87 4.22
#